data_0fee111ac6b9d110edbd29911ca6e341
#
_entry.id   0fee111ac6b9d110edbd29911ca6e341
#
_cell.length_a   1.000
_cell.length_b   1.000
_cell.length_c   1.000
_cell.angle_alpha   90.00
_cell.angle_beta   90.00
_cell.angle_gamma   90.00
#
_symmetry.space_group_name_H-M   'P 1'
#
loop_
_entity.id
_entity.type
_entity.pdbx_description
1 polymer ?
#
loop_
_entity_poly.entity_id
_entity_poly.type
_entity_poly.pdbx_seq_one_letter_code
_entity_poly.pdbx_strand_id
1 'polypeptide(L)'
;MSKVTVDRIIIGAGLYGLYSALFCAKQGESVAIIECDPKPFMRATYINQARVHMGYHYPRSLSTAIKSAGYYERFHDDYGFCIHDTFDQIYATSKQFSWTNANEFKKFCDAAGILCEQTDAGIYFNAGYCDGAFRTREDTYDAMLLKEHFLREIGHCNNVWMNCNARIETITKKEDCYEIRLANGDIYISDFVLNATYASTNQILSLISDEMTGNTYRPQLFPIKYELCEIILCETSNELKNVGITVMDGPFFSIMPFGKTGLHSLTSVTFTPHDTSYDEKPLFKCQERSEGYCESDRLGNCNECPAKPESAWQYMSSLARKYLKEEFGFKYKESLFSMKPILKTTEVDDSRPTVIKTYSDTPTFVSVLSGKINTVYDLDDILIKR
;
A
#
# COMPACT_ATOMS: atom_id res chain seq x y z
N MET A 1 5.53 -0.32 34.00
CA MET A 1 6.01 -1.47 33.22
C MET A 1 4.98 -2.57 33.38
N SER A 2 4.22 -2.85 32.34
CA SER A 2 3.32 -4.00 32.27
C SER A 2 4.00 -5.13 31.51
N LYS A 3 3.65 -6.39 31.85
CA LYS A 3 4.07 -7.58 31.10
C LYS A 3 2.80 -8.29 30.66
N VAL A 4 2.61 -8.41 29.35
CA VAL A 4 1.40 -8.96 28.73
C VAL A 4 1.78 -10.15 27.87
N THR A 5 1.16 -11.30 28.10
CA THR A 5 1.32 -12.49 27.26
C THR A 5 0.05 -12.68 26.45
N VAL A 6 0.20 -12.88 25.13
CA VAL A 6 -0.88 -13.08 24.17
C VAL A 6 -0.52 -14.18 23.19
N ASP A 7 -1.53 -14.75 22.52
CA ASP A 7 -1.31 -15.77 21.47
C ASP A 7 -0.66 -15.15 20.24
N ARG A 8 -0.98 -13.91 19.89
CA ARG A 8 -0.49 -13.25 18.67
C ARG A 8 -0.04 -11.82 18.95
N ILE A 9 1.13 -11.44 18.48
CA ILE A 9 1.57 -10.05 18.39
C ILE A 9 1.59 -9.63 16.92
N ILE A 10 0.86 -8.55 16.61
CA ILE A 10 0.81 -7.94 15.27
C ILE A 10 1.47 -6.57 15.33
N ILE A 11 2.54 -6.36 14.58
CA ILE A 11 3.25 -5.08 14.51
C ILE A 11 2.77 -4.33 13.26
N GLY A 12 2.16 -3.15 13.48
CA GLY A 12 1.55 -2.29 12.48
C GLY A 12 0.03 -2.41 12.44
N ALA A 13 -0.67 -1.26 12.42
CA ALA A 13 -2.12 -1.15 12.34
C ALA A 13 -2.60 -0.59 10.99
N GLY A 14 -1.93 -0.94 9.91
CA GLY A 14 -2.44 -0.81 8.53
C GLY A 14 -3.45 -1.91 8.21
N LEU A 15 -3.91 -1.98 6.95
CA LEU A 15 -4.90 -2.99 6.51
C LEU A 15 -4.45 -4.42 6.86
N TYR A 16 -3.23 -4.79 6.52
CA TYR A 16 -2.71 -6.15 6.77
C TYR A 16 -2.66 -6.50 8.26
N GLY A 17 -2.29 -5.52 9.10
CA GLY A 17 -2.27 -5.73 10.56
C GLY A 17 -3.65 -5.86 11.17
N LEU A 18 -4.60 -4.97 10.83
CA LEU A 18 -5.96 -5.04 11.38
C LEU A 18 -6.74 -6.25 10.85
N TYR A 19 -6.54 -6.61 9.57
CA TYR A 19 -7.08 -7.84 9.01
C TYR A 19 -6.61 -9.07 9.81
N SER A 20 -5.30 -9.18 10.00
CA SER A 20 -4.71 -10.31 10.73
C SER A 20 -5.19 -10.39 12.18
N ALA A 21 -5.26 -9.24 12.84
CA ALA A 21 -5.73 -9.18 14.23
C ALA A 21 -7.19 -9.63 14.35
N LEU A 22 -8.06 -9.14 13.48
CA LEU A 22 -9.47 -9.54 13.46
C LEU A 22 -9.64 -11.02 13.11
N PHE A 23 -8.86 -11.52 12.14
CA PHE A 23 -8.88 -12.92 11.74
C PHE A 23 -8.52 -13.86 12.90
N CYS A 24 -7.41 -13.58 13.61
CA CYS A 24 -6.98 -14.36 14.77
C CYS A 24 -7.97 -14.25 15.94
N ALA A 25 -8.47 -13.02 16.21
CA ALA A 25 -9.45 -12.79 17.28
C ALA A 25 -10.73 -13.59 17.08
N LYS A 26 -11.23 -13.69 15.84
CA LYS A 26 -12.40 -14.52 15.49
C LYS A 26 -12.18 -16.03 15.69
N GLN A 27 -10.92 -16.49 15.73
CA GLN A 27 -10.54 -17.86 16.09
C GLN A 27 -10.41 -18.06 17.62
N GLY A 28 -10.69 -17.03 18.41
CA GLY A 28 -10.61 -17.04 19.86
C GLY A 28 -9.23 -16.81 20.44
N GLU A 29 -8.25 -16.39 19.60
CA GLU A 29 -6.90 -16.07 20.03
C GLU A 29 -6.82 -14.68 20.64
N SER A 30 -5.99 -14.51 21.66
CA SER A 30 -5.64 -13.22 22.25
C SER A 30 -4.62 -12.49 21.38
N VAL A 31 -4.89 -11.22 21.04
CA VAL A 31 -4.08 -10.47 20.06
C VAL A 31 -3.65 -9.12 20.63
N ALA A 32 -2.36 -8.82 20.54
CA ALA A 32 -1.83 -7.47 20.79
C ALA A 32 -1.40 -6.82 19.45
N ILE A 33 -1.92 -5.63 19.18
CA ILE A 33 -1.52 -4.80 18.05
C ILE A 33 -0.61 -3.69 18.56
N ILE A 34 0.57 -3.55 17.97
CA ILE A 34 1.55 -2.51 18.31
C ILE A 34 1.70 -1.58 17.11
N GLU A 35 1.30 -0.31 17.28
CA GLU A 35 1.32 0.72 16.23
C GLU A 35 2.15 1.93 16.66
N CYS A 36 3.07 2.37 15.81
CA CYS A 36 3.94 3.51 16.12
C CYS A 36 3.23 4.87 15.96
N ASP A 37 2.25 4.97 15.07
CA ASP A 37 1.47 6.19 14.87
C ASP A 37 0.35 6.32 15.93
N PRO A 38 -0.21 7.54 16.13
CA PRO A 38 -1.27 7.75 17.13
C PRO A 38 -2.60 7.09 16.78
N LYS A 39 -2.79 6.69 15.51
CA LYS A 39 -4.02 6.06 15.01
C LYS A 39 -3.70 5.04 13.92
N PRO A 40 -4.55 4.03 13.70
CA PRO A 40 -4.43 3.15 12.55
C PRO A 40 -4.61 3.86 11.21
N PHE A 41 -4.08 3.26 10.13
CA PHE A 41 -4.26 3.68 8.74
C PHE A 41 -3.67 5.07 8.39
N MET A 42 -2.70 5.57 9.14
CA MET A 42 -2.14 6.91 8.90
C MET A 42 -1.12 6.97 7.75
N ARG A 43 -0.68 5.83 7.22
CA ARG A 43 0.36 5.74 6.18
C ARG A 43 -0.19 5.13 4.89
N ALA A 44 0.55 4.23 4.27
CA ALA A 44 0.28 3.68 2.93
C ALA A 44 -1.11 3.07 2.72
N THR A 45 -1.81 2.59 3.75
CA THR A 45 -3.18 2.10 3.60
C THR A 45 -4.17 3.21 3.23
N TYR A 46 -3.97 4.43 3.73
CA TYR A 46 -4.74 5.62 3.35
C TYR A 46 -4.10 6.35 2.16
N ILE A 47 -2.77 6.50 2.18
CA ILE A 47 -2.03 7.32 1.21
C ILE A 47 -1.53 6.42 0.08
N ASN A 48 -2.41 6.18 -0.89
CA ASN A 48 -2.17 5.43 -2.11
C ASN A 48 -3.17 5.84 -3.19
N GLN A 49 -3.19 5.16 -4.33
CA GLN A 49 -4.13 5.46 -5.44
C GLN A 49 -5.57 5.00 -5.18
N ALA A 50 -5.86 4.44 -4.01
CA ALA A 50 -7.17 3.90 -3.61
C ALA A 50 -7.75 2.83 -4.57
N ARG A 51 -6.95 2.12 -5.35
CA ARG A 51 -7.41 1.13 -6.33
C ARG A 51 -7.71 -0.23 -5.71
N VAL A 52 -8.80 -0.82 -6.16
CA VAL A 52 -9.06 -2.27 -6.06
C VAL A 52 -8.59 -2.89 -7.37
N HIS A 53 -7.39 -3.47 -7.37
CA HIS A 53 -6.72 -3.88 -8.60
C HIS A 53 -7.36 -5.10 -9.27
N MET A 54 -7.72 -4.95 -10.56
CA MET A 54 -8.08 -6.05 -11.48
C MET A 54 -6.90 -6.53 -12.34
N GLY A 55 -5.75 -5.85 -12.28
CA GLY A 55 -4.55 -6.26 -13.00
C GLY A 55 -4.19 -5.45 -14.23
N TYR A 56 -5.01 -4.50 -14.68
CA TYR A 56 -4.77 -3.69 -15.90
C TYR A 56 -3.42 -2.96 -15.90
N HIS A 57 -2.91 -2.64 -14.74
CA HIS A 57 -1.67 -1.87 -14.56
C HIS A 57 -0.40 -2.69 -14.86
N TYR A 58 -0.53 -3.98 -15.18
CA TYR A 58 0.60 -4.90 -15.30
C TYR A 58 0.65 -5.63 -16.67
N PRO A 59 0.65 -4.88 -17.81
CA PRO A 59 0.62 -5.52 -19.13
C PRO A 59 1.84 -6.38 -19.43
N ARG A 60 2.92 -6.21 -18.64
CA ARG A 60 4.17 -6.99 -18.75
C ARG A 60 4.26 -8.13 -17.72
N SER A 61 3.25 -8.34 -16.87
CA SER A 61 3.21 -9.39 -15.84
C SER A 61 1.84 -10.05 -15.75
N LEU A 62 1.58 -11.01 -16.63
CA LEU A 62 0.31 -11.73 -16.70
C LEU A 62 -0.05 -12.43 -15.39
N SER A 63 0.94 -13.06 -14.72
CA SER A 63 0.72 -13.73 -13.43
C SER A 63 0.26 -12.77 -12.33
N THR A 64 0.81 -11.55 -12.30
CA THR A 64 0.39 -10.50 -11.37
C THR A 64 -1.04 -10.02 -11.66
N ALA A 65 -1.41 -9.91 -12.94
CA ALA A 65 -2.76 -9.54 -13.35
C ALA A 65 -3.78 -10.59 -12.92
N ILE A 66 -3.54 -11.86 -13.25
CA ILE A 66 -4.42 -12.98 -12.88
C ILE A 66 -4.60 -13.08 -11.36
N LYS A 67 -3.52 -12.98 -10.59
CA LYS A 67 -3.60 -13.02 -9.12
C LYS A 67 -4.43 -11.85 -8.56
N SER A 68 -4.27 -10.66 -9.12
CA SER A 68 -5.05 -9.48 -8.69
C SER A 68 -6.54 -9.65 -8.99
N ALA A 69 -6.88 -10.13 -10.18
CA ALA A 69 -8.26 -10.43 -10.58
C ALA A 69 -8.87 -11.51 -9.68
N GLY A 70 -8.10 -12.53 -9.29
CA GLY A 70 -8.57 -13.63 -8.44
C GLY A 70 -9.07 -13.21 -7.06
N TYR A 71 -8.55 -12.12 -6.49
CA TYR A 71 -9.01 -11.59 -5.19
C TYR A 71 -10.01 -10.45 -5.29
N TYR A 72 -10.30 -9.98 -6.49
CA TYR A 72 -11.16 -8.82 -6.70
C TYR A 72 -12.59 -9.05 -6.20
N GLU A 73 -13.23 -10.15 -6.61
CA GLU A 73 -14.60 -10.46 -6.22
C GLU A 73 -14.69 -10.70 -4.71
N ARG A 74 -13.75 -11.45 -4.11
CA ARG A 74 -13.72 -11.66 -2.66
C ARG A 74 -13.59 -10.35 -1.90
N PHE A 75 -12.73 -9.43 -2.36
CA PHE A 75 -12.57 -8.12 -1.71
C PHE A 75 -13.83 -7.27 -1.84
N HIS A 76 -14.54 -7.42 -2.96
CA HIS A 76 -15.83 -6.76 -3.20
C HIS A 76 -16.92 -7.31 -2.29
N ASP A 77 -17.00 -8.63 -2.13
CA ASP A 77 -17.97 -9.30 -1.24
C ASP A 77 -17.75 -8.91 0.23
N ASP A 78 -16.49 -8.91 0.68
CA ASP A 78 -16.15 -8.62 2.08
C ASP A 78 -16.25 -7.11 2.42
N TYR A 79 -15.89 -6.22 1.47
CA TYR A 79 -15.70 -4.78 1.72
C TYR A 79 -16.47 -3.87 0.76
N GLY A 80 -17.51 -4.34 0.08
CA GLY A 80 -18.29 -3.57 -0.89
C GLY A 80 -18.85 -2.25 -0.34
N PHE A 81 -19.11 -2.16 0.97
CA PHE A 81 -19.56 -0.93 1.62
C PHE A 81 -18.58 0.25 1.46
N CYS A 82 -17.28 -0.01 1.33
CA CYS A 82 -16.27 1.02 1.12
C CYS A 82 -15.83 1.16 -0.34
N ILE A 83 -16.28 0.30 -1.24
CA ILE A 83 -15.92 0.35 -2.67
C ILE A 83 -16.75 1.39 -3.38
N HIS A 84 -16.11 2.19 -4.23
CA HIS A 84 -16.71 3.09 -5.18
C HIS A 84 -16.53 2.51 -6.58
N ASP A 85 -17.63 2.07 -7.18
CA ASP A 85 -17.73 1.33 -8.44
C ASP A 85 -18.67 2.01 -9.47
N THR A 86 -19.18 3.20 -9.12
CA THR A 86 -20.18 3.92 -9.94
C THR A 86 -19.53 5.00 -10.81
N PHE A 87 -18.41 4.70 -11.43
CA PHE A 87 -17.71 5.59 -12.37
C PHE A 87 -17.15 4.79 -13.56
N ASP A 88 -16.93 5.47 -14.68
CA ASP A 88 -16.27 4.86 -15.84
C ASP A 88 -14.75 4.91 -15.69
N GLN A 89 -14.10 3.75 -15.63
CA GLN A 89 -12.64 3.68 -15.64
C GLN A 89 -12.12 3.53 -17.06
N ILE A 90 -11.33 4.50 -17.49
CA ILE A 90 -10.73 4.55 -18.83
C ILE A 90 -9.22 4.31 -18.73
N TYR A 91 -8.76 3.24 -19.36
CA TYR A 91 -7.34 3.01 -19.63
C TYR A 91 -7.02 3.43 -21.06
N ALA A 92 -5.93 4.13 -21.23
CA ALA A 92 -5.44 4.53 -22.54
C ALA A 92 -3.96 4.25 -22.71
N THR A 93 -3.57 3.93 -23.93
CA THR A 93 -2.18 3.81 -24.34
C THR A 93 -1.76 5.08 -25.06
N SER A 94 -0.55 5.56 -24.76
CA SER A 94 -0.03 6.75 -25.41
C SER A 94 0.52 6.37 -26.79
N LYS A 95 0.29 7.27 -27.76
CA LYS A 95 0.84 7.11 -29.12
C LYS A 95 2.38 7.18 -29.17
N GLN A 96 2.98 7.80 -28.15
CA GLN A 96 4.43 7.97 -28.04
C GLN A 96 4.92 7.57 -26.67
N PHE A 97 6.09 6.98 -26.57
CA PHE A 97 6.77 6.61 -25.32
C PHE A 97 6.03 5.58 -24.43
N SER A 98 4.99 4.91 -24.94
CA SER A 98 4.40 3.75 -24.28
C SER A 98 5.18 2.48 -24.63
N TRP A 99 5.38 1.62 -23.61
CA TRP A 99 5.94 0.27 -23.80
C TRP A 99 4.93 -0.69 -24.40
N THR A 100 3.63 -0.37 -24.30
CA THR A 100 2.51 -1.18 -24.77
C THR A 100 1.60 -0.33 -25.64
N ASN A 101 1.28 -0.77 -26.86
CA ASN A 101 0.31 -0.11 -27.74
C ASN A 101 -1.12 -0.65 -27.50
N ALA A 102 -2.11 0.00 -28.12
CA ALA A 102 -3.52 -0.34 -27.94
C ALA A 102 -3.85 -1.81 -28.23
N ASN A 103 -3.28 -2.38 -29.30
CA ASN A 103 -3.53 -3.76 -29.69
C ASN A 103 -2.88 -4.77 -28.71
N GLU A 104 -1.68 -4.48 -28.24
CA GLU A 104 -0.98 -5.28 -27.23
C GLU A 104 -1.73 -5.27 -25.90
N PHE A 105 -2.21 -4.10 -25.47
CA PHE A 105 -3.01 -3.98 -24.26
C PHE A 105 -4.30 -4.80 -24.34
N LYS A 106 -5.02 -4.70 -25.46
CA LYS A 106 -6.25 -5.50 -25.68
C LYS A 106 -5.95 -7.01 -25.60
N LYS A 107 -4.90 -7.47 -26.29
CA LYS A 107 -4.48 -8.89 -26.25
C LYS A 107 -4.09 -9.35 -24.85
N PHE A 108 -3.41 -8.49 -24.09
CA PHE A 108 -3.08 -8.78 -22.69
C PHE A 108 -4.35 -8.94 -21.83
N CYS A 109 -5.30 -8.02 -21.93
CA CYS A 109 -6.57 -8.12 -21.20
C CYS A 109 -7.34 -9.40 -21.55
N ASP A 110 -7.39 -9.77 -22.84
CA ASP A 110 -8.02 -10.99 -23.30
C ASP A 110 -7.32 -12.24 -22.72
N ALA A 111 -5.98 -12.24 -22.71
CA ALA A 111 -5.19 -13.33 -22.13
C ALA A 111 -5.34 -13.43 -20.59
N ALA A 112 -5.53 -12.30 -19.92
CA ALA A 112 -5.78 -12.24 -18.48
C ALA A 112 -7.25 -12.53 -18.09
N GLY A 113 -8.16 -12.60 -19.07
CA GLY A 113 -9.59 -12.80 -18.85
C GLY A 113 -10.29 -11.61 -18.16
N ILE A 114 -9.74 -10.38 -18.34
CA ILE A 114 -10.28 -9.16 -17.73
C ILE A 114 -11.01 -8.29 -18.76
N LEU A 115 -12.12 -7.67 -18.35
CA LEU A 115 -12.97 -6.85 -19.23
C LEU A 115 -12.18 -5.68 -19.82
N CYS A 116 -12.22 -5.55 -21.15
CA CYS A 116 -11.55 -4.47 -21.86
C CYS A 116 -12.34 -4.14 -23.14
N GLU A 117 -13.17 -3.09 -23.09
CA GLU A 117 -13.99 -2.64 -24.19
C GLU A 117 -13.40 -1.40 -24.85
N GLN A 118 -13.14 -1.46 -26.14
CA GLN A 118 -12.61 -0.32 -26.87
C GLN A 118 -13.62 0.83 -26.88
N THR A 119 -13.14 2.04 -26.64
CA THR A 119 -13.90 3.29 -26.72
C THR A 119 -13.17 4.33 -27.56
N ASP A 120 -13.87 5.38 -27.97
CA ASP A 120 -13.24 6.47 -28.74
C ASP A 120 -12.33 7.32 -27.82
N ALA A 121 -11.03 7.28 -28.08
CA ALA A 121 -10.05 8.11 -27.36
C ALA A 121 -10.36 9.62 -27.51
N GLY A 122 -10.96 10.03 -28.64
CA GLY A 122 -11.35 11.41 -28.90
C GLY A 122 -12.42 11.96 -27.94
N ILE A 123 -13.10 11.12 -27.16
CA ILE A 123 -14.01 11.59 -26.10
C ILE A 123 -13.22 12.26 -24.96
N TYR A 124 -12.10 11.68 -24.55
CA TYR A 124 -11.36 12.03 -23.33
C TYR A 124 -10.07 12.82 -23.60
N PHE A 125 -9.42 12.53 -24.74
CA PHE A 125 -8.04 12.97 -25.00
C PHE A 125 -7.95 13.94 -26.17
N ASN A 126 -6.97 14.82 -26.08
CA ASN A 126 -6.57 15.70 -27.18
C ASN A 126 -6.07 14.86 -28.36
N ALA A 127 -6.35 15.31 -29.58
CA ALA A 127 -6.00 14.59 -30.81
C ALA A 127 -4.49 14.30 -30.89
N GLY A 128 -4.15 13.05 -31.22
CA GLY A 128 -2.77 12.62 -31.46
C GLY A 128 -1.98 12.17 -30.25
N TYR A 129 -2.55 12.21 -29.03
CA TYR A 129 -1.86 11.77 -27.83
C TYR A 129 -2.02 10.28 -27.50
N CYS A 130 -3.20 9.71 -27.70
CA CYS A 130 -3.45 8.29 -27.46
C CYS A 130 -3.69 7.54 -28.75
N ASP A 131 -3.24 6.28 -28.83
CA ASP A 131 -3.49 5.36 -29.93
C ASP A 131 -4.68 4.43 -29.67
N GLY A 132 -5.13 4.34 -28.41
CA GLY A 132 -6.34 3.63 -27.99
C GLY A 132 -6.81 4.04 -26.63
N ALA A 133 -8.11 3.85 -26.41
CA ALA A 133 -8.76 3.99 -25.11
C ALA A 133 -9.74 2.83 -24.88
N PHE A 134 -9.85 2.40 -23.64
CA PHE A 134 -10.63 1.22 -23.26
C PHE A 134 -11.39 1.50 -21.97
N ARG A 135 -12.68 1.14 -21.96
CA ARG A 135 -13.45 1.03 -20.73
C ARG A 135 -13.06 -0.28 -20.05
N THR A 136 -12.73 -0.19 -18.76
CA THR A 136 -12.26 -1.30 -17.94
C THR A 136 -13.05 -1.36 -16.65
N ARG A 137 -12.90 -2.45 -15.88
CA ARG A 137 -13.52 -2.61 -14.56
C ARG A 137 -12.43 -2.53 -13.51
N GLU A 138 -12.13 -1.35 -13.01
CA GLU A 138 -11.25 -1.17 -11.87
C GLU A 138 -11.84 -0.12 -10.93
N ASP A 139 -12.14 -0.51 -9.71
CA ASP A 139 -12.82 0.32 -8.73
C ASP A 139 -11.84 1.00 -7.79
N THR A 140 -12.36 1.89 -6.96
CA THR A 140 -11.60 2.48 -5.86
C THR A 140 -12.23 2.17 -4.52
N TYR A 141 -11.46 2.24 -3.45
CA TYR A 141 -11.95 2.02 -2.10
C TYR A 141 -11.75 3.25 -1.22
N ASP A 142 -12.64 3.43 -0.26
CA ASP A 142 -12.51 4.45 0.77
C ASP A 142 -11.80 3.85 1.98
N ALA A 143 -10.54 4.25 2.18
CA ALA A 143 -9.72 3.73 3.26
C ALA A 143 -10.24 4.11 4.64
N MET A 144 -10.95 5.23 4.77
CA MET A 144 -11.48 5.67 6.06
C MET A 144 -12.71 4.87 6.46
N LEU A 145 -13.61 4.55 5.51
CA LEU A 145 -14.73 3.63 5.76
C LEU A 145 -14.21 2.22 6.12
N LEU A 146 -13.18 1.76 5.42
CA LEU A 146 -12.54 0.47 5.72
C LEU A 146 -11.91 0.46 7.12
N LYS A 147 -11.23 1.54 7.52
CA LYS A 147 -10.70 1.73 8.87
C LYS A 147 -11.79 1.67 9.93
N GLU A 148 -12.88 2.40 9.74
CA GLU A 148 -14.02 2.44 10.67
C GLU A 148 -14.63 1.04 10.84
N HIS A 149 -14.74 0.27 9.76
CA HIS A 149 -15.18 -1.13 9.81
C HIS A 149 -14.26 -1.96 10.71
N PHE A 150 -12.95 -1.98 10.46
CA PHE A 150 -12.02 -2.77 11.27
C PHE A 150 -12.02 -2.34 12.74
N LEU A 151 -12.06 -1.03 13.01
CA LEU A 151 -12.09 -0.54 14.40
C LEU A 151 -13.37 -0.95 15.13
N ARG A 152 -14.51 -0.93 14.44
CA ARG A 152 -15.78 -1.39 15.01
C ARG A 152 -15.75 -2.89 15.28
N GLU A 153 -15.33 -3.71 14.31
CA GLU A 153 -15.27 -5.16 14.47
C GLU A 153 -14.29 -5.58 15.57
N ILE A 154 -13.11 -4.97 15.62
CA ILE A 154 -12.12 -5.18 16.70
C ILE A 154 -12.67 -4.72 18.04
N GLY A 155 -13.41 -3.60 18.07
CA GLY A 155 -14.05 -3.10 19.29
C GLY A 155 -15.11 -4.04 19.90
N HIS A 156 -15.64 -4.96 19.12
CA HIS A 156 -16.52 -6.03 19.60
C HIS A 156 -15.74 -7.26 20.12
N CYS A 157 -14.43 -7.32 19.92
CA CYS A 157 -13.58 -8.42 20.37
C CYS A 157 -12.97 -8.11 21.74
N ASN A 158 -13.30 -8.91 22.77
CA ASN A 158 -12.75 -8.74 24.13
C ASN A 158 -11.30 -9.26 24.26
N ASN A 159 -10.77 -9.89 23.23
CA ASN A 159 -9.46 -10.55 23.17
C ASN A 159 -8.46 -9.80 22.31
N VAL A 160 -8.70 -8.55 21.93
CA VAL A 160 -7.77 -7.71 21.16
C VAL A 160 -7.41 -6.45 21.95
N TRP A 161 -6.11 -6.18 22.05
CA TRP A 161 -5.55 -4.96 22.63
C TRP A 161 -4.75 -4.21 21.59
N MET A 162 -5.08 -2.95 21.35
CA MET A 162 -4.36 -2.07 20.41
C MET A 162 -3.60 -1.00 21.20
N ASN A 163 -2.28 -0.97 21.03
CA ASN A 163 -1.41 0.03 21.61
C ASN A 163 -0.85 0.93 20.49
N CYS A 164 -1.36 2.16 20.38
CA CYS A 164 -0.89 3.21 19.48
C CYS A 164 0.16 4.10 20.17
N ASN A 165 0.90 4.91 19.40
CA ASN A 165 2.08 5.65 19.88
C ASN A 165 3.12 4.72 20.53
N ALA A 166 3.16 3.47 20.14
CA ALA A 166 3.97 2.42 20.76
C ALA A 166 5.23 2.19 19.94
N ARG A 167 6.36 2.67 20.47
CA ARG A 167 7.67 2.46 19.86
C ARG A 167 8.31 1.19 20.40
N ILE A 168 8.69 0.29 19.51
CA ILE A 168 9.47 -0.90 19.86
C ILE A 168 10.95 -0.52 19.97
N GLU A 169 11.61 -0.95 21.06
CA GLU A 169 13.04 -0.79 21.27
C GLU A 169 13.81 -2.06 20.94
N THR A 170 13.29 -3.22 21.37
CA THR A 170 13.95 -4.51 21.15
C THR A 170 12.93 -5.60 20.88
N ILE A 171 13.34 -6.57 20.08
CA ILE A 171 12.63 -7.84 19.85
C ILE A 171 13.62 -8.95 20.15
N THR A 172 13.40 -9.68 21.24
CA THR A 172 14.30 -10.76 21.67
C THR A 172 13.63 -12.11 21.44
N LYS A 173 14.23 -12.93 20.57
CA LYS A 173 13.85 -14.32 20.43
C LYS A 173 14.39 -15.11 21.61
N LYS A 174 13.51 -15.84 22.28
CA LYS A 174 13.82 -16.84 23.33
C LYS A 174 13.54 -18.22 22.81
N GLU A 175 13.70 -19.23 23.64
CA GLU A 175 13.46 -20.62 23.28
C GLU A 175 12.05 -20.86 22.74
N ASP A 176 11.02 -20.42 23.48
CA ASP A 176 9.60 -20.68 23.16
C ASP A 176 8.78 -19.43 22.79
N CYS A 177 9.35 -18.21 22.83
CA CYS A 177 8.61 -16.98 22.59
C CYS A 177 9.47 -15.85 22.08
N TYR A 178 8.82 -14.80 21.61
CA TYR A 178 9.41 -13.48 21.43
C TYR A 178 9.01 -12.57 22.58
N GLU A 179 9.98 -11.83 23.11
CA GLU A 179 9.79 -10.73 24.04
C GLU A 179 9.99 -9.41 23.27
N ILE A 180 8.95 -8.60 23.22
CA ILE A 180 8.98 -7.27 22.57
C ILE A 180 8.90 -6.21 23.67
N ARG A 181 9.95 -5.37 23.74
CA ARG A 181 10.03 -4.27 24.68
C ARG A 181 9.73 -2.95 24.00
N LEU A 182 8.84 -2.19 24.59
CA LEU A 182 8.51 -0.83 24.16
C LEU A 182 9.31 0.24 24.90
N ALA A 183 9.44 1.41 24.31
CA ALA A 183 10.15 2.57 24.86
C ALA A 183 9.58 3.08 26.22
N ASN A 184 8.31 2.82 26.48
CA ASN A 184 7.69 3.11 27.78
C ASN A 184 7.97 2.04 28.86
N GLY A 185 8.73 1.00 28.49
CA GLY A 185 9.11 -0.12 29.33
C GLY A 185 8.11 -1.26 29.40
N ASP A 186 6.98 -1.20 28.69
CA ASP A 186 6.03 -2.31 28.61
C ASP A 186 6.60 -3.45 27.78
N ILE A 187 6.25 -4.68 28.14
CA ILE A 187 6.75 -5.90 27.53
C ILE A 187 5.58 -6.76 27.05
N TYR A 188 5.65 -7.15 25.77
CA TYR A 188 4.72 -8.10 25.17
C TYR A 188 5.42 -9.43 24.87
N ILE A 189 4.72 -10.53 25.12
CA ILE A 189 5.25 -11.89 24.93
C ILE A 189 4.27 -12.70 24.10
N SER A 190 4.79 -13.40 23.08
CA SER A 190 4.02 -14.32 22.25
C SER A 190 4.95 -15.35 21.59
N ASP A 191 4.42 -16.51 21.28
CA ASP A 191 5.08 -17.49 20.42
C ASP A 191 4.88 -17.21 18.92
N PHE A 192 4.03 -16.21 18.59
CA PHE A 192 3.79 -15.78 17.21
C PHE A 192 3.85 -14.26 17.06
N VAL A 193 4.68 -13.79 16.13
CA VAL A 193 4.81 -12.37 15.78
C VAL A 193 4.64 -12.18 14.28
N LEU A 194 3.72 -11.29 13.86
CA LEU A 194 3.58 -10.82 12.49
C LEU A 194 4.07 -9.37 12.37
N ASN A 195 5.08 -9.15 11.53
CA ASN A 195 5.51 -7.83 11.11
C ASN A 195 4.74 -7.42 9.83
N ALA A 196 3.77 -6.52 9.99
CA ALA A 196 2.92 -5.96 8.94
C ALA A 196 3.15 -4.44 8.74
N THR A 197 4.39 -3.99 8.91
CA THR A 197 4.75 -2.56 8.95
C THR A 197 5.07 -1.95 7.59
N TYR A 198 4.98 -2.72 6.49
CA TYR A 198 5.17 -2.26 5.11
C TYR A 198 6.52 -1.55 4.90
N ALA A 199 6.56 -0.21 4.84
CA ALA A 199 7.79 0.53 4.63
C ALA A 199 8.80 0.38 5.78
N SER A 200 8.34 0.08 7.00
CA SER A 200 9.20 -0.12 8.18
C SER A 200 9.58 -1.59 8.41
N THR A 201 9.38 -2.47 7.44
CA THR A 201 9.63 -3.92 7.63
C THR A 201 11.08 -4.22 7.99
N ASN A 202 12.05 -3.57 7.32
CA ASN A 202 13.48 -3.77 7.56
C ASN A 202 13.93 -3.16 8.88
N GLN A 203 13.32 -2.05 9.33
CA GLN A 203 13.57 -1.46 10.63
C GLN A 203 13.19 -2.43 11.76
N ILE A 204 11.99 -3.04 11.66
CA ILE A 204 11.53 -4.04 12.64
C ILE A 204 12.42 -5.28 12.64
N LEU A 205 12.77 -5.81 11.46
CA LEU A 205 13.67 -6.96 11.35
C LEU A 205 15.03 -6.68 12.00
N SER A 206 15.53 -5.45 11.89
CA SER A 206 16.83 -5.06 12.48
C SER A 206 16.84 -4.99 14.00
N LEU A 207 15.65 -4.96 14.65
CA LEU A 207 15.52 -4.97 16.11
C LEU A 207 15.58 -6.38 16.71
N ILE A 208 15.55 -7.43 15.85
CA ILE A 208 15.53 -8.82 16.33
C ILE A 208 16.93 -9.25 16.79
N SER A 209 16.99 -9.73 18.02
CA SER A 209 18.12 -10.46 18.61
C SER A 209 17.69 -11.86 19.01
N ASP A 210 18.63 -12.77 19.11
CA ASP A 210 18.38 -14.15 19.54
C ASP A 210 19.20 -14.41 20.80
N GLU A 211 18.52 -14.74 21.91
CA GLU A 211 19.16 -14.97 23.20
C GLU A 211 20.09 -16.19 23.18
N MET A 212 19.75 -17.21 22.36
CA MET A 212 20.51 -18.44 22.24
C MET A 212 21.82 -18.28 21.43
N THR A 213 21.79 -17.46 20.38
CA THR A 213 22.96 -17.22 19.50
C THR A 213 23.70 -15.95 19.85
N GLY A 214 23.21 -15.19 20.84
CA GLY A 214 23.75 -13.89 21.22
C GLY A 214 23.58 -12.83 20.12
N ASN A 215 24.44 -11.80 20.17
CA ASN A 215 24.36 -10.66 19.23
C ASN A 215 24.76 -10.97 17.77
N THR A 216 24.95 -12.24 17.41
CA THR A 216 25.35 -12.66 16.06
C THR A 216 24.16 -12.88 15.11
N TYR A 217 22.95 -13.08 15.63
CA TYR A 217 21.77 -13.25 14.79
C TYR A 217 21.45 -11.98 14.00
N ARG A 218 21.33 -12.12 12.71
CA ARG A 218 20.94 -11.04 11.80
C ARG A 218 19.91 -11.60 10.80
N PRO A 219 18.63 -11.25 10.91
CA PRO A 219 17.65 -11.66 9.92
C PRO A 219 17.97 -11.04 8.56
N GLN A 220 17.78 -11.81 7.49
CA GLN A 220 17.94 -11.29 6.15
C GLN A 220 16.87 -10.23 5.85
N LEU A 221 17.27 -9.01 5.57
CA LEU A 221 16.40 -7.91 5.20
C LEU A 221 15.77 -8.14 3.82
N PHE A 222 14.65 -7.49 3.55
CA PHE A 222 14.09 -7.47 2.20
C PHE A 222 14.95 -6.58 1.30
N PRO A 223 15.24 -7.01 0.06
CA PRO A 223 15.93 -6.19 -0.93
C PRO A 223 14.98 -5.13 -1.50
N ILE A 224 14.79 -4.04 -0.78
CA ILE A 224 13.82 -2.99 -1.08
C ILE A 224 14.50 -1.77 -1.71
N LYS A 225 13.85 -1.21 -2.73
CA LYS A 225 13.96 0.18 -3.15
C LYS A 225 12.83 0.97 -2.48
N TYR A 226 13.14 2.07 -1.85
CA TYR A 226 12.16 2.95 -1.22
C TYR A 226 11.91 4.18 -2.09
N GLU A 227 10.65 4.54 -2.27
CA GLU A 227 10.23 5.77 -2.92
C GLU A 227 9.45 6.65 -1.93
N LEU A 228 9.85 7.91 -1.78
CA LEU A 228 9.03 8.93 -1.12
C LEU A 228 8.02 9.46 -2.13
N CYS A 229 6.77 9.03 -1.99
CA CYS A 229 5.72 9.29 -2.96
C CYS A 229 4.73 10.36 -2.51
N GLU A 230 4.21 11.10 -3.47
CA GLU A 230 3.10 12.04 -3.31
C GLU A 230 1.85 11.52 -4.03
N ILE A 231 0.70 11.65 -3.37
CA ILE A 231 -0.63 11.51 -3.97
C ILE A 231 -1.30 12.88 -3.88
N ILE A 232 -1.67 13.46 -5.02
CA ILE A 232 -2.34 14.77 -5.03
C ILE A 232 -3.84 14.56 -5.08
N LEU A 233 -4.57 15.15 -4.16
CA LEU A 233 -6.03 15.17 -4.18
C LEU A 233 -6.52 16.40 -4.94
N CYS A 234 -7.52 16.19 -5.81
CA CYS A 234 -8.05 17.18 -6.72
C CYS A 234 -9.57 17.29 -6.59
N GLU A 235 -10.08 18.52 -6.69
CA GLU A 235 -11.47 18.79 -7.04
C GLU A 235 -11.61 18.75 -8.56
N THR A 236 -12.70 18.18 -9.08
CA THR A 236 -12.89 17.93 -10.52
C THR A 236 -14.09 18.69 -11.10
N SER A 237 -14.07 18.89 -12.43
CA SER A 237 -15.23 19.31 -13.20
C SER A 237 -16.35 18.24 -13.15
N ASN A 238 -17.56 18.60 -13.58
CA ASN A 238 -18.67 17.65 -13.64
C ASN A 238 -18.39 16.51 -14.62
N GLU A 239 -17.69 16.79 -15.71
CA GLU A 239 -17.34 15.82 -16.77
C GLU A 239 -16.34 14.77 -16.27
N LEU A 240 -15.44 15.16 -15.35
CA LEU A 240 -14.46 14.25 -14.77
C LEU A 240 -14.96 13.54 -13.50
N LYS A 241 -15.99 14.07 -12.85
CA LYS A 241 -16.46 13.61 -11.53
C LYS A 241 -16.69 12.09 -11.43
N ASN A 242 -17.26 11.51 -12.48
CA ASN A 242 -17.58 10.08 -12.55
C ASN A 242 -16.70 9.36 -13.59
N VAL A 243 -15.47 9.82 -13.80
CA VAL A 243 -14.55 9.21 -14.75
C VAL A 243 -13.18 9.07 -14.09
N GLY A 244 -12.63 7.88 -14.12
CA GLY A 244 -11.23 7.62 -13.82
C GLY A 244 -10.45 7.47 -15.12
N ILE A 245 -9.29 8.09 -15.23
CA ILE A 245 -8.45 8.02 -16.42
C ILE A 245 -7.04 7.59 -16.03
N THR A 246 -6.53 6.58 -16.71
CA THR A 246 -5.14 6.12 -16.60
C THR A 246 -4.53 6.04 -17.98
N VAL A 247 -3.51 6.84 -18.25
CA VAL A 247 -2.62 6.64 -19.40
C VAL A 247 -1.47 5.77 -18.93
N MET A 248 -1.22 4.65 -19.61
CA MET A 248 -0.42 3.58 -19.04
C MET A 248 0.82 3.22 -19.84
N ASP A 249 1.62 2.47 -19.14
CA ASP A 249 2.86 1.78 -19.49
C ASP A 249 3.95 2.73 -20.00
N GLY A 250 4.26 3.74 -19.20
CA GLY A 250 5.30 4.72 -19.46
C GLY A 250 5.26 5.90 -18.49
N PRO A 251 5.93 7.01 -18.80
CA PRO A 251 6.06 8.17 -17.94
C PRO A 251 4.78 9.04 -17.91
N PHE A 252 3.63 8.41 -17.66
CA PHE A 252 2.31 9.01 -17.78
C PHE A 252 1.66 9.26 -16.41
N PHE A 253 0.35 9.44 -16.42
CA PHE A 253 -0.42 9.83 -15.24
C PHE A 253 -1.67 8.99 -15.07
N SER A 254 -2.21 9.08 -13.87
CA SER A 254 -3.53 8.58 -13.52
C SER A 254 -4.28 9.63 -12.71
N ILE A 255 -5.54 9.87 -13.04
CA ILE A 255 -6.50 10.65 -12.27
C ILE A 255 -7.76 9.82 -12.07
N MET A 256 -8.12 9.55 -10.81
CA MET A 256 -9.19 8.62 -10.47
C MET A 256 -9.94 9.09 -9.24
N PRO A 257 -11.23 8.71 -9.09
CA PRO A 257 -11.93 8.90 -7.83
C PRO A 257 -11.11 8.36 -6.64
N PHE A 258 -11.04 9.13 -5.57
CA PHE A 258 -10.34 8.74 -4.33
C PHE A 258 -11.36 8.18 -3.34
N GLY A 259 -11.74 6.92 -3.52
CA GLY A 259 -12.81 6.28 -2.78
C GLY A 259 -14.14 7.04 -2.92
N LYS A 260 -14.87 7.17 -1.81
CA LYS A 260 -16.16 7.87 -1.71
C LYS A 260 -16.04 9.33 -1.23
N THR A 261 -14.83 9.89 -1.25
CA THR A 261 -14.55 11.25 -0.73
C THR A 261 -15.09 12.38 -1.61
N GLY A 262 -15.44 12.10 -2.86
CA GLY A 262 -15.80 13.10 -3.86
C GLY A 262 -14.59 13.83 -4.48
N LEU A 263 -13.37 13.50 -4.07
CA LEU A 263 -12.13 13.97 -4.66
C LEU A 263 -11.55 12.94 -5.64
N HIS A 264 -10.61 13.37 -6.46
CA HIS A 264 -9.79 12.48 -7.29
C HIS A 264 -8.35 12.51 -6.83
N SER A 265 -7.66 11.37 -6.95
CA SER A 265 -6.22 11.27 -6.79
C SER A 265 -5.53 11.47 -8.14
N LEU A 266 -4.54 12.37 -8.20
CA LEU A 266 -3.65 12.54 -9.34
C LEU A 266 -2.28 11.98 -8.99
N THR A 267 -1.74 11.13 -9.84
CA THR A 267 -0.40 10.55 -9.73
C THR A 267 0.28 10.50 -11.09
N SER A 268 1.60 10.43 -11.09
CA SER A 268 2.40 10.26 -12.30
C SER A 268 3.58 9.32 -12.03
N VAL A 269 3.90 8.45 -12.96
CA VAL A 269 5.04 7.55 -12.81
C VAL A 269 6.34 8.32 -12.58
N THR A 270 6.51 9.45 -13.28
CA THR A 270 7.73 10.27 -13.21
C THR A 270 7.80 11.17 -11.98
N PHE A 271 6.66 11.76 -11.56
CA PHE A 271 6.66 12.85 -10.58
C PHE A 271 6.06 12.46 -9.22
N THR A 272 5.42 11.31 -9.11
CA THR A 272 4.94 10.79 -7.82
C THR A 272 6.10 10.47 -6.87
N PRO A 273 7.20 9.82 -7.30
CA PRO A 273 8.40 9.72 -6.47
C PRO A 273 9.15 11.05 -6.41
N HIS A 274 9.30 11.61 -5.22
CA HIS A 274 10.13 12.80 -4.95
C HIS A 274 11.58 12.46 -4.67
N ASP A 275 11.80 11.30 -4.06
CA ASP A 275 13.14 10.79 -3.74
C ASP A 275 13.12 9.27 -3.75
N THR A 276 14.28 8.66 -3.99
CA THR A 276 14.44 7.22 -4.09
C THR A 276 15.70 6.78 -3.36
N SER A 277 15.59 5.75 -2.51
CA SER A 277 16.73 5.14 -1.84
C SER A 277 16.81 3.64 -2.16
N TYR A 278 18.00 3.17 -2.46
CA TYR A 278 18.33 1.76 -2.68
C TYR A 278 19.00 1.09 -1.48
N ASP A 279 19.13 1.82 -0.38
CA ASP A 279 19.72 1.31 0.84
C ASP A 279 18.78 0.31 1.53
N GLU A 280 19.32 -0.59 2.33
CA GLU A 280 18.53 -1.57 3.11
C GLU A 280 17.55 -0.89 4.07
N LYS A 281 17.90 0.30 4.54
CA LYS A 281 17.07 1.25 5.28
C LYS A 281 17.17 2.58 4.56
N PRO A 282 16.07 3.25 4.25
CA PRO A 282 16.10 4.38 3.32
C PRO A 282 16.87 5.57 3.87
N LEU A 283 17.65 6.17 2.99
CA LEU A 283 18.33 7.45 3.21
C LEU A 283 17.76 8.48 2.24
N PHE A 284 16.97 9.40 2.75
CA PHE A 284 16.35 10.49 1.99
C PHE A 284 16.91 11.85 2.45
N LYS A 285 17.05 12.79 1.53
CA LYS A 285 17.52 14.16 1.83
C LYS A 285 16.62 14.88 2.84
N CYS A 286 15.33 14.57 2.88
CA CYS A 286 14.40 15.17 3.83
C CYS A 286 14.69 14.76 5.28
N GLN A 287 15.33 13.62 5.53
CA GLN A 287 15.64 13.15 6.88
C GLN A 287 16.59 14.09 7.59
N GLU A 288 17.58 14.66 6.89
CA GLU A 288 18.51 15.65 7.45
C GLU A 288 17.82 16.90 7.97
N ARG A 289 16.67 17.25 7.36
CA ARG A 289 15.86 18.43 7.72
C ARG A 289 14.71 18.12 8.66
N SER A 290 14.54 16.85 9.03
CA SER A 290 13.39 16.39 9.82
C SER A 290 13.57 16.59 11.33
N GLU A 291 14.70 17.15 11.77
CA GLU A 291 15.02 17.38 13.18
C GLU A 291 14.86 16.12 14.06
N GLY A 292 15.24 14.96 13.51
CA GLY A 292 15.13 13.66 14.20
C GLY A 292 13.71 13.06 14.18
N TYR A 293 12.74 13.67 13.50
CA TYR A 293 11.40 13.08 13.34
C TYR A 293 11.43 11.79 12.50
N CYS A 294 12.27 11.74 11.47
CA CYS A 294 12.43 10.59 10.59
C CYS A 294 13.92 10.28 10.40
N GLU A 295 14.31 9.05 10.67
CA GLU A 295 15.66 8.53 10.52
C GLU A 295 15.61 7.18 9.77
N SER A 296 16.74 6.71 9.22
CA SER A 296 16.78 5.44 8.48
C SER A 296 16.37 4.23 9.34
N ASP A 297 16.71 4.26 10.63
CA ASP A 297 16.34 3.24 11.61
C ASP A 297 14.92 3.43 12.20
N ARG A 298 14.33 4.61 11.99
CA ARG A 298 13.04 4.98 12.54
C ARG A 298 12.28 5.89 11.58
N LEU A 299 11.47 5.29 10.72
CA LEU A 299 10.71 6.03 9.72
C LEU A 299 9.53 6.77 10.36
N GLY A 300 9.53 8.09 10.22
CA GLY A 300 8.39 8.95 10.56
C GLY A 300 7.24 8.80 9.56
N ASN A 301 6.08 9.39 9.89
CA ASN A 301 4.96 9.53 8.97
C ASN A 301 5.24 10.69 8.00
N CYS A 302 5.43 10.40 6.72
CA CYS A 302 5.79 11.41 5.72
C CYS A 302 4.75 12.51 5.60
N ASN A 303 3.47 12.20 5.82
CA ASN A 303 2.39 13.18 5.74
C ASN A 303 2.40 14.20 6.88
N GLU A 304 2.94 13.80 8.05
CA GLU A 304 3.08 14.65 9.24
C GLU A 304 4.50 15.22 9.39
N CYS A 305 5.42 14.84 8.49
CA CYS A 305 6.82 15.22 8.58
C CYS A 305 7.02 16.74 8.37
N PRO A 306 7.75 17.45 9.24
CA PRO A 306 8.04 18.87 9.06
C PRO A 306 8.90 19.15 7.81
N ALA A 307 9.63 18.13 7.32
CA ALA A 307 10.52 18.22 6.18
C ALA A 307 9.94 17.59 4.89
N LYS A 308 8.59 17.40 4.82
CA LYS A 308 7.97 16.89 3.60
C LYS A 308 8.27 17.78 2.40
N PRO A 309 8.42 17.20 1.18
CA PRO A 309 8.76 17.99 0.00
C PRO A 309 7.64 18.95 -0.42
N GLU A 310 7.99 19.93 -1.24
CA GLU A 310 7.01 20.73 -1.96
C GLU A 310 6.26 19.87 -2.97
N SER A 311 4.99 20.18 -3.22
CA SER A 311 4.16 19.42 -4.14
C SER A 311 4.65 19.51 -5.59
N ALA A 312 4.66 18.37 -6.28
CA ALA A 312 4.89 18.26 -7.72
C ALA A 312 3.65 18.61 -8.57
N TRP A 313 2.66 19.29 -7.99
CA TRP A 313 1.40 19.65 -8.63
C TRP A 313 1.57 20.27 -10.02
N GLN A 314 2.49 21.21 -10.17
CA GLN A 314 2.68 21.90 -11.46
C GLN A 314 3.07 20.92 -12.57
N TYR A 315 3.95 19.96 -12.27
CA TYR A 315 4.42 18.97 -13.24
C TYR A 315 3.33 17.94 -13.54
N MET A 316 2.73 17.35 -12.51
CA MET A 316 1.68 16.32 -12.67
C MET A 316 0.45 16.88 -13.37
N SER A 317 -0.01 18.08 -12.98
CA SER A 317 -1.18 18.70 -13.60
C SER A 317 -0.92 19.13 -15.03
N SER A 318 0.27 19.64 -15.35
CA SER A 318 0.66 20.00 -16.71
C SER A 318 0.71 18.78 -17.62
N LEU A 319 1.26 17.65 -17.12
CA LEU A 319 1.27 16.39 -17.85
C LEU A 319 -0.15 15.92 -18.15
N ALA A 320 -1.03 15.88 -17.16
CA ALA A 320 -2.40 15.41 -17.33
C ALA A 320 -3.19 16.32 -18.29
N ARG A 321 -3.10 17.64 -18.14
CA ARG A 321 -3.78 18.62 -19.03
C ARG A 321 -3.29 18.55 -20.47
N LYS A 322 -2.06 18.14 -20.72
CA LYS A 322 -1.53 17.94 -22.06
C LYS A 322 -2.31 16.85 -22.82
N TYR A 323 -2.72 15.79 -22.10
CA TYR A 323 -3.46 14.67 -22.66
C TYR A 323 -4.96 14.90 -22.69
N LEU A 324 -5.52 15.41 -21.59
CA LEU A 324 -6.96 15.53 -21.37
C LEU A 324 -7.54 16.73 -22.14
N LYS A 325 -8.77 16.59 -22.62
CA LYS A 325 -9.53 17.72 -23.12
C LYS A 325 -9.85 18.68 -21.99
N GLU A 326 -10.10 19.95 -22.35
CA GLU A 326 -10.30 21.06 -21.40
C GLU A 326 -11.50 20.83 -20.47
N GLU A 327 -12.56 20.19 -20.96
CA GLU A 327 -13.76 19.87 -20.17
C GLU A 327 -13.48 18.95 -18.98
N PHE A 328 -12.45 18.09 -19.07
CA PHE A 328 -12.01 17.23 -17.94
C PHE A 328 -11.10 18.01 -16.98
N GLY A 329 -11.59 19.14 -16.51
CA GLY A 329 -10.86 20.07 -15.63
C GLY A 329 -10.70 19.53 -14.19
N PHE A 330 -9.59 19.90 -13.54
CA PHE A 330 -9.33 19.59 -12.14
C PHE A 330 -8.46 20.65 -11.48
N LYS A 331 -8.58 20.79 -10.15
CA LYS A 331 -7.88 21.78 -9.34
C LYS A 331 -7.22 21.11 -8.14
N TYR A 332 -6.07 21.63 -7.75
CA TYR A 332 -5.35 21.21 -6.55
C TYR A 332 -6.21 21.38 -5.30
N LYS A 333 -6.21 20.38 -4.44
CA LYS A 333 -6.80 20.43 -3.10
C LYS A 333 -5.74 20.31 -2.04
N GLU A 334 -5.04 19.18 -2.02
CA GLU A 334 -3.97 18.90 -1.06
C GLU A 334 -3.04 17.80 -1.57
N SER A 335 -1.89 17.65 -0.92
CA SER A 335 -0.92 16.58 -1.19
C SER A 335 -0.75 15.72 0.03
N LEU A 336 -0.78 14.41 -0.19
CA LEU A 336 -0.53 13.38 0.80
C LEU A 336 0.80 12.68 0.49
N PHE A 337 1.63 12.43 1.51
CA PHE A 337 2.94 11.83 1.34
C PHE A 337 3.08 10.51 2.08
N SER A 338 3.69 9.52 1.43
CA SER A 338 3.94 8.20 2.01
C SER A 338 5.19 7.56 1.42
N MET A 339 5.81 6.64 2.16
CA MET A 339 6.86 5.79 1.62
C MET A 339 6.27 4.54 0.97
N LYS A 340 6.79 4.20 -0.21
CA LYS A 340 6.44 3.01 -0.98
C LYS A 340 7.66 2.12 -1.10
N PRO A 341 7.70 0.97 -0.43
CA PRO A 341 8.73 -0.04 -0.62
C PRO A 341 8.43 -0.87 -1.87
N ILE A 342 9.45 -1.13 -2.68
CA ILE A 342 9.39 -1.90 -3.91
C ILE A 342 10.51 -2.94 -3.86
N LEU A 343 10.21 -4.21 -4.13
CA LEU A 343 11.25 -5.22 -4.24
C LEU A 343 12.15 -4.91 -5.45
N LYS A 344 13.46 -4.87 -5.23
CA LYS A 344 14.44 -4.62 -6.31
C LYS A 344 14.35 -5.65 -7.44
N THR A 345 13.97 -6.88 -7.12
CA THR A 345 13.81 -7.98 -8.08
C THR A 345 12.64 -7.79 -9.05
N THR A 346 11.71 -6.87 -8.76
CA THR A 346 10.49 -6.65 -9.55
C THR A 346 10.54 -5.37 -10.40
N GLU A 347 11.66 -4.69 -10.47
CA GLU A 347 11.79 -3.45 -11.25
C GLU A 347 11.71 -3.68 -12.77
N VAL A 348 12.03 -4.90 -13.25
CA VAL A 348 12.05 -5.22 -14.68
C VAL A 348 10.63 -5.34 -15.25
N ASP A 349 9.70 -5.93 -14.50
CA ASP A 349 8.33 -6.23 -14.96
C ASP A 349 7.26 -5.40 -14.26
N ASP A 350 7.67 -4.46 -13.39
CA ASP A 350 6.80 -3.64 -12.54
C ASP A 350 5.83 -4.45 -11.66
N SER A 351 6.07 -5.75 -11.47
CA SER A 351 5.24 -6.57 -10.60
C SER A 351 5.27 -6.05 -9.16
N ARG A 352 4.18 -6.25 -8.44
CA ARG A 352 4.04 -5.85 -7.03
C ARG A 352 3.46 -7.02 -6.25
N PRO A 353 4.23 -8.12 -6.11
CA PRO A 353 3.75 -9.27 -5.35
C PRO A 353 3.67 -8.95 -3.86
N THR A 354 2.69 -9.52 -3.19
CA THR A 354 2.75 -9.67 -1.73
C THR A 354 3.74 -10.79 -1.42
N VAL A 355 4.74 -10.47 -0.60
CA VAL A 355 5.76 -11.44 -0.19
C VAL A 355 5.64 -11.68 1.30
N ILE A 356 5.50 -12.93 1.67
CA ILE A 356 5.44 -13.38 3.06
C ILE A 356 6.70 -14.22 3.30
N LYS A 357 7.43 -13.88 4.36
CA LYS A 357 8.66 -14.56 4.72
C LYS A 357 8.65 -14.96 6.19
N THR A 358 8.77 -16.25 6.43
CA THR A 358 8.97 -16.81 7.78
C THR A 358 10.45 -16.78 8.13
N TYR A 359 10.78 -16.19 9.26
CA TYR A 359 12.14 -16.05 9.80
C TYR A 359 12.43 -17.09 10.87
N SER A 360 11.41 -17.59 11.53
CA SER A 360 11.48 -18.64 12.53
C SER A 360 10.13 -19.34 12.60
N ASP A 361 10.13 -20.67 12.75
CA ASP A 361 8.92 -21.48 12.85
C ASP A 361 8.50 -21.67 14.31
N THR A 362 9.46 -21.77 15.23
CA THR A 362 9.21 -21.96 16.67
C THR A 362 10.28 -21.22 17.48
N PRO A 363 9.91 -20.16 18.22
CA PRO A 363 8.67 -19.40 18.08
C PRO A 363 8.56 -18.75 16.69
N THR A 364 7.34 -18.48 16.24
CA THR A 364 7.08 -18.04 14.86
C THR A 364 7.31 -16.53 14.69
N PHE A 365 8.10 -16.14 13.70
CA PHE A 365 8.20 -14.75 13.25
C PHE A 365 8.00 -14.67 11.75
N VAL A 366 6.98 -13.94 11.35
CA VAL A 366 6.62 -13.72 9.93
C VAL A 366 6.68 -12.23 9.61
N SER A 367 7.20 -11.90 8.45
CA SER A 367 7.08 -10.54 7.88
C SER A 367 6.31 -10.59 6.58
N VAL A 368 5.40 -9.65 6.39
CA VAL A 368 4.68 -9.44 5.13
C VAL A 368 5.08 -8.09 4.52
N LEU A 369 5.52 -8.14 3.26
CA LEU A 369 5.66 -6.98 2.39
C LEU A 369 4.50 -7.00 1.41
N SER A 370 3.49 -6.16 1.66
CA SER A 370 2.27 -6.14 0.87
C SER A 370 2.49 -5.53 -0.52
N GLY A 371 1.90 -6.14 -1.54
CA GLY A 371 1.91 -5.62 -2.90
C GLY A 371 0.68 -4.78 -3.24
N LYS A 372 -0.49 -5.22 -2.79
CA LYS A 372 -1.81 -4.63 -3.09
C LYS A 372 -2.76 -4.81 -1.91
N ILE A 373 -3.84 -4.03 -1.89
CA ILE A 373 -4.84 -4.13 -0.82
C ILE A 373 -5.62 -5.45 -0.86
N ASN A 374 -6.05 -5.85 -2.04
CA ASN A 374 -6.86 -7.06 -2.23
C ASN A 374 -6.06 -8.37 -2.14
N THR A 375 -4.73 -8.31 -2.03
CA THR A 375 -3.91 -9.50 -1.73
C THR A 375 -3.69 -9.73 -0.22
N VAL A 376 -4.44 -9.06 0.63
CA VAL A 376 -4.43 -9.27 2.09
C VAL A 376 -4.76 -10.71 2.48
N TYR A 377 -5.54 -11.39 1.67
CA TYR A 377 -5.94 -12.80 1.84
C TYR A 377 -4.79 -13.81 1.66
N ASP A 378 -3.64 -13.38 1.14
CA ASP A 378 -2.43 -14.21 1.14
C ASP A 378 -1.97 -14.58 2.56
N LEU A 379 -2.48 -13.90 3.59
CA LEU A 379 -2.19 -14.19 4.99
C LEU A 379 -3.03 -15.33 5.59
N ASP A 380 -4.15 -15.71 5.00
CA ASP A 380 -5.10 -16.65 5.59
C ASP A 380 -4.44 -17.95 6.02
N ASP A 381 -3.64 -18.58 5.15
CA ASP A 381 -2.97 -19.87 5.43
C ASP A 381 -1.97 -19.78 6.59
N ILE A 382 -1.43 -18.60 6.87
CA ILE A 382 -0.45 -18.37 7.94
C ILE A 382 -1.14 -18.09 9.27
N LEU A 383 -2.32 -17.46 9.20
CA LEU A 383 -3.10 -17.05 10.37
C LEU A 383 -4.01 -18.15 10.91
N ILE A 384 -4.26 -19.22 10.14
CA ILE A 384 -5.02 -20.37 10.63
C ILE A 384 -4.30 -20.97 11.84
N LYS A 385 -5.04 -21.13 12.92
CA LYS A 385 -4.53 -21.79 14.14
C LYS A 385 -4.13 -23.22 13.81
N ARG A 386 -2.85 -23.55 14.02
CA ARG A 386 -2.29 -24.91 13.87
C ARG A 386 -2.46 -25.70 15.14
#